data_296a26e34bf1690e948f4448a5e4597d
#
_entry.id   296a26e34bf1690e948f4448a5e4597d
#
_cell.length_a   1.000
_cell.length_b   1.000
_cell.length_c   1.000
_cell.angle_alpha   90.00
_cell.angle_beta   90.00
_cell.angle_gamma   90.00
#
_symmetry.space_group_name_H-M   'P 1'
#
loop_
_entity.id
_entity.type
_entity.pdbx_description
1 polymer ?
#
loop_
_entity_poly.entity_id
_entity_poly.type
_entity_poly.pdbx_seq_one_letter_code
_entity_poly.pdbx_strand_id
1 'polypeptide(L)'
;MTASPYLLLDDSLTPGGRSLLYTEPEEIIAAHAPSEVNASLDAVSSGLTRGLRAAGFFSYELGYCLEPKLTTLLPDSRSVPLFWIGLFRTPQPLDDAATRAWLEAHGAAERAKISDLRLSWSRDQYREAFNGVEGYIAAGDVYQINLTLKYLFAFKGDPVALYAALRRKQRVAYGALIHIEDLDILSLSPELFFRREGKHMSTRPMKGTSSRGRTPREDARTKTWLAMDEKQRAENLMIVDLLRNDLGRVAKIGSVEVTDLFTVETYRSVHQMTSGISAELRSNMGLKDMLRALFPCGSVTGAPKVRAMEIIRELEDGPRGIYTGAIGHIAPSGDAQFNVAIRTVVLSRGRGEMGIGGGIVSDSKEESEFEECLLKAQFLTKPDAPFELIETLRYERAKGFHLLERHLARLQSSAHHFGYPFSREKVMAALDAEAAPVTSPVALVRLLLAEDGTITVTSTAIELPTRDTVWRFVISDRRVDEKDPFFYHKTTRRQFFDREMERQKAQTSCDEVVFLNKKGELTEGTRTNLFIEIDGRLFTPALTCGLLPGTLRDELLDLPRAAASEAVLVPQDLLDADRIYLGNSVRGLVRAELMQPARERALPREPAHAN
;
A
#
# COMPACT_ATOMS: atom_id res chain seq x y z
N MET A 1 -7.22 -33.66 -11.58
CA MET A 1 -5.91 -33.91 -10.94
C MET A 1 -5.65 -32.71 -10.05
N THR A 2 -5.47 -32.88 -8.75
CA THR A 2 -5.04 -31.80 -7.86
C THR A 2 -3.66 -31.33 -8.33
N ALA A 3 -3.48 -30.03 -8.50
CA ALA A 3 -2.18 -29.47 -8.89
C ALA A 3 -1.12 -29.85 -7.83
N SER A 4 0.10 -30.15 -8.28
CA SER A 4 1.20 -30.44 -7.34
C SER A 4 1.49 -29.20 -6.47
N PRO A 5 1.83 -29.40 -5.18
CA PRO A 5 2.17 -28.30 -4.28
C PRO A 5 3.32 -27.45 -4.81
N TYR A 6 3.20 -26.12 -4.68
CA TYR A 6 4.29 -25.19 -4.99
C TYR A 6 4.33 -24.02 -3.98
N LEU A 7 5.50 -23.43 -3.84
CA LEU A 7 5.72 -22.23 -3.05
C LEU A 7 6.57 -21.23 -3.85
N LEU A 8 6.06 -20.03 -4.01
CA LEU A 8 6.82 -18.88 -4.48
C LEU A 8 7.09 -17.98 -3.27
N LEU A 9 8.34 -17.92 -2.82
CA LEU A 9 8.79 -16.91 -1.84
C LEU A 9 9.26 -15.69 -2.64
N ASP A 10 8.55 -14.57 -2.49
CA ASP A 10 8.61 -13.45 -3.41
C ASP A 10 9.25 -12.22 -2.77
N ASP A 11 10.32 -11.71 -3.38
CA ASP A 11 10.89 -10.40 -3.09
C ASP A 11 10.60 -9.44 -4.25
N SER A 12 9.52 -8.69 -4.11
CA SER A 12 9.08 -7.70 -5.11
C SER A 12 9.57 -6.28 -4.82
N LEU A 13 10.24 -6.06 -3.68
CA LEU A 13 10.62 -4.73 -3.18
C LEU A 13 12.10 -4.44 -3.37
N THR A 14 12.98 -5.39 -3.06
CA THR A 14 14.43 -5.17 -3.05
C THR A 14 14.96 -5.01 -4.47
N PRO A 15 15.67 -3.93 -4.80
CA PRO A 15 16.32 -3.80 -6.10
C PRO A 15 17.31 -4.94 -6.35
N GLY A 16 17.10 -5.69 -7.44
CA GLY A 16 17.91 -6.89 -7.73
C GLY A 16 17.60 -8.10 -6.84
N GLY A 17 16.53 -8.02 -6.02
CA GLY A 17 16.02 -9.12 -5.21
C GLY A 17 15.63 -10.32 -6.08
N ARG A 18 15.67 -11.50 -5.48
CA ARG A 18 15.31 -12.76 -6.16
C ARG A 18 14.22 -13.48 -5.39
N SER A 19 13.18 -13.82 -6.11
CA SER A 19 12.16 -14.75 -5.62
C SER A 19 12.65 -16.19 -5.76
N LEU A 20 12.14 -17.09 -4.94
CA LEU A 20 12.48 -18.51 -4.96
C LEU A 20 11.21 -19.33 -5.23
N LEU A 21 11.18 -20.03 -6.36
CA LEU A 21 10.08 -20.94 -6.70
C LEU A 21 10.47 -22.39 -6.34
N TYR A 22 9.71 -22.98 -5.45
CA TYR A 22 9.80 -24.37 -5.01
C TYR A 22 8.65 -25.17 -5.64
N THR A 23 8.96 -26.21 -6.37
CA THR A 23 8.02 -27.13 -7.00
C THR A 23 8.41 -28.58 -6.73
N GLU A 24 7.48 -29.50 -6.83
CA GLU A 24 7.73 -30.94 -6.75
C GLU A 24 8.49 -31.33 -5.45
N PRO A 25 7.86 -31.22 -4.28
CA PRO A 25 8.47 -31.65 -3.03
C PRO A 25 8.80 -33.15 -3.06
N GLU A 26 10.00 -33.54 -2.65
CA GLU A 26 10.37 -34.94 -2.46
C GLU A 26 9.64 -35.58 -1.27
N GLU A 27 9.39 -34.78 -0.24
CA GLU A 27 8.72 -35.20 0.98
C GLU A 27 7.89 -34.03 1.52
N ILE A 28 6.73 -34.33 2.08
CA ILE A 28 5.87 -33.36 2.76
C ILE A 28 5.79 -33.76 4.22
N ILE A 29 6.08 -32.83 5.11
CA ILE A 29 6.04 -32.99 6.55
C ILE A 29 5.02 -32.00 7.12
N ALA A 30 3.95 -32.52 7.72
CA ALA A 30 2.93 -31.72 8.39
C ALA A 30 2.71 -32.24 9.80
N ALA A 31 2.30 -31.36 10.70
CA ALA A 31 1.86 -31.70 12.05
C ALA A 31 0.46 -31.15 12.30
N HIS A 32 -0.47 -32.00 12.68
CA HIS A 32 -1.85 -31.63 12.99
C HIS A 32 -2.14 -31.69 14.50
N ALA A 33 -1.43 -32.54 15.23
CA ALA A 33 -1.58 -32.73 16.66
C ALA A 33 -0.31 -32.35 17.44
N PRO A 34 -0.41 -31.91 18.70
CA PRO A 34 0.75 -31.58 19.55
C PRO A 34 1.76 -32.72 19.64
N SER A 35 1.28 -33.96 19.70
CA SER A 35 2.12 -35.16 19.78
C SER A 35 3.02 -35.39 18.58
N GLU A 36 2.65 -34.86 17.41
CA GLU A 36 3.40 -35.00 16.16
C GLU A 36 4.52 -33.95 16.03
N VAL A 37 4.41 -32.79 16.69
CA VAL A 37 5.27 -31.61 16.48
C VAL A 37 6.76 -31.97 16.60
N ASN A 38 7.16 -32.64 17.66
CA ASN A 38 8.57 -32.93 17.89
C ASN A 38 9.15 -33.88 16.83
N ALA A 39 8.44 -34.95 16.51
CA ALA A 39 8.87 -35.94 15.51
C ALA A 39 8.93 -35.32 14.10
N SER A 40 7.93 -34.51 13.75
CA SER A 40 7.89 -33.83 12.46
C SER A 40 9.01 -32.80 12.32
N LEU A 41 9.35 -32.02 13.37
CA LEU A 41 10.50 -31.10 13.32
C LEU A 41 11.85 -31.84 13.22
N ASP A 42 11.96 -33.07 13.82
CA ASP A 42 13.13 -33.91 13.62
C ASP A 42 13.22 -34.43 12.19
N ALA A 43 12.09 -34.79 11.59
CA ALA A 43 12.05 -35.20 10.19
C ALA A 43 12.49 -34.05 9.24
N VAL A 44 12.07 -32.81 9.50
CA VAL A 44 12.56 -31.62 8.76
C VAL A 44 14.09 -31.51 8.91
N SER A 45 14.62 -31.61 10.12
CA SER A 45 16.06 -31.54 10.39
C SER A 45 16.83 -32.65 9.68
N SER A 46 16.28 -33.88 9.65
CA SER A 46 16.84 -35.02 8.91
C SER A 46 16.86 -34.76 7.39
N GLY A 47 15.79 -34.15 6.84
CA GLY A 47 15.74 -33.75 5.44
C GLY A 47 16.86 -32.75 5.07
N LEU A 48 17.07 -31.75 5.93
CA LEU A 48 18.17 -30.78 5.76
C LEU A 48 19.55 -31.46 5.77
N THR A 49 19.76 -32.45 6.65
CA THR A 49 21.01 -33.21 6.72
C THR A 49 21.23 -34.03 5.45
N ARG A 50 20.19 -34.51 4.77
CA ARG A 50 20.23 -35.16 3.46
C ARG A 50 20.53 -34.20 2.30
N GLY A 51 20.67 -32.89 2.55
CA GLY A 51 20.94 -31.87 1.54
C GLY A 51 19.68 -31.26 0.92
N LEU A 52 18.47 -31.59 1.41
CA LEU A 52 17.22 -31.02 0.94
C LEU A 52 17.00 -29.64 1.56
N ARG A 53 16.22 -28.81 0.89
CA ARG A 53 15.79 -27.49 1.35
C ARG A 53 14.36 -27.59 1.86
N ALA A 54 14.10 -27.01 3.03
CA ALA A 54 12.78 -26.95 3.61
C ALA A 54 12.11 -25.60 3.26
N ALA A 55 10.84 -25.61 2.84
CA ALA A 55 10.04 -24.41 2.65
C ALA A 55 8.59 -24.65 3.02
N GLY A 56 7.93 -23.66 3.63
CA GLY A 56 6.55 -23.78 4.08
C GLY A 56 6.17 -22.76 5.12
N PHE A 57 5.29 -23.16 6.05
CA PHE A 57 4.78 -22.26 7.08
C PHE A 57 4.64 -22.93 8.45
N PHE A 58 4.62 -22.09 9.48
CA PHE A 58 4.21 -22.38 10.84
C PHE A 58 2.95 -21.57 11.14
N SER A 59 1.82 -22.23 11.55
CA SER A 59 0.64 -21.53 12.01
C SER A 59 0.85 -20.93 13.41
N TYR A 60 0.13 -19.88 13.76
CA TYR A 60 0.22 -19.24 15.09
C TYR A 60 0.04 -20.27 16.22
N GLU A 61 -0.85 -21.23 16.01
CA GLU A 61 -1.20 -22.26 17.00
C GLU A 61 -0.06 -23.21 17.35
N LEU A 62 0.98 -23.32 16.51
CA LEU A 62 2.20 -24.04 16.88
C LEU A 62 2.80 -23.48 18.19
N GLY A 63 2.66 -22.17 18.43
CA GLY A 63 3.14 -21.53 19.64
C GLY A 63 2.58 -22.14 20.93
N TYR A 64 1.32 -22.59 20.92
CA TYR A 64 0.72 -23.28 22.06
C TYR A 64 1.36 -24.66 22.33
N CYS A 65 1.95 -25.27 21.31
CA CYS A 65 2.63 -26.59 21.47
C CYS A 65 4.10 -26.45 21.90
N LEU A 66 4.71 -25.27 21.71
CA LEU A 66 6.11 -25.01 22.04
C LEU A 66 6.31 -24.61 23.52
N GLU A 67 5.26 -24.13 24.19
CA GLU A 67 5.24 -23.76 25.60
C GLU A 67 4.32 -24.71 26.38
N PRO A 68 4.86 -25.55 27.29
CA PRO A 68 4.06 -26.58 28.02
C PRO A 68 2.83 -26.02 28.73
N LYS A 69 2.91 -24.80 29.27
CA LYS A 69 1.79 -24.14 29.99
C LYS A 69 0.61 -23.82 29.09
N LEU A 70 0.85 -23.64 27.79
CA LEU A 70 -0.15 -23.23 26.82
C LEU A 70 -0.81 -24.38 26.07
N THR A 71 -0.29 -25.61 26.18
CA THR A 71 -0.75 -26.77 25.38
C THR A 71 -2.24 -27.05 25.53
N THR A 72 -2.80 -26.86 26.74
CA THR A 72 -4.23 -27.05 27.03
C THR A 72 -5.14 -25.99 26.43
N LEU A 73 -4.57 -24.86 25.97
CA LEU A 73 -5.29 -23.76 25.36
C LEU A 73 -5.36 -23.86 23.83
N LEU A 74 -4.72 -24.90 23.25
CA LEU A 74 -4.72 -25.10 21.80
C LEU A 74 -6.16 -25.27 21.29
N PRO A 75 -6.63 -24.43 20.34
CA PRO A 75 -7.97 -24.55 19.78
C PRO A 75 -8.16 -25.87 19.00
N ASP A 76 -9.30 -26.54 19.18
CA ASP A 76 -9.62 -27.78 18.46
C ASP A 76 -10.09 -27.51 17.03
N SER A 77 -10.74 -26.37 16.77
CA SER A 77 -11.38 -26.00 15.50
C SER A 77 -10.40 -25.42 14.46
N ARG A 78 -9.21 -26.00 14.34
CA ARG A 78 -8.21 -25.52 13.37
C ARG A 78 -8.53 -26.01 11.96
N SER A 79 -8.45 -25.10 10.98
CA SER A 79 -8.64 -25.39 9.55
C SER A 79 -7.32 -25.68 8.81
N VAL A 80 -6.18 -25.43 9.46
CA VAL A 80 -4.83 -25.61 8.90
C VAL A 80 -3.97 -26.42 9.89
N PRO A 81 -2.92 -27.13 9.40
CA PRO A 81 -1.99 -27.82 10.28
C PRO A 81 -1.21 -26.83 11.17
N LEU A 82 -0.63 -27.34 12.26
CA LEU A 82 0.29 -26.57 13.13
C LEU A 82 1.50 -26.06 12.34
N PHE A 83 1.98 -26.88 11.41
CA PHE A 83 2.89 -26.46 10.35
C PHE A 83 2.83 -27.43 9.16
N TRP A 84 3.24 -26.91 8.01
CA TRP A 84 3.44 -27.65 6.78
C TRP A 84 4.77 -27.25 6.16
N ILE A 85 5.64 -28.22 5.88
CA ILE A 85 6.96 -28.02 5.28
C ILE A 85 7.14 -29.04 4.15
N GLY A 86 7.37 -28.53 2.94
CA GLY A 86 7.88 -29.34 1.83
C GLY A 86 9.40 -29.41 1.88
N LEU A 87 9.97 -30.59 1.60
CA LEU A 87 11.39 -30.79 1.38
C LEU A 87 11.67 -30.87 -0.12
N PHE A 88 12.55 -30.01 -0.59
CA PHE A 88 12.84 -29.80 -2.02
C PHE A 88 14.34 -29.95 -2.31
N ARG A 89 14.70 -30.27 -3.56
CA ARG A 89 16.11 -30.24 -3.99
C ARG A 89 16.60 -28.80 -4.11
N THR A 90 16.26 -28.15 -5.19
CA THR A 90 16.76 -26.80 -5.48
C THR A 90 15.61 -25.92 -5.98
N PRO A 91 15.37 -24.75 -5.35
CA PRO A 91 14.40 -23.80 -5.87
C PRO A 91 14.90 -23.16 -7.15
N GLN A 92 13.99 -22.74 -8.00
CA GLN A 92 14.28 -21.91 -9.14
C GLN A 92 14.36 -20.43 -8.70
N PRO A 93 15.50 -19.76 -8.84
CA PRO A 93 15.59 -18.33 -8.57
C PRO A 93 14.97 -17.55 -9.73
N LEU A 94 14.10 -16.59 -9.42
CA LEU A 94 13.43 -15.70 -10.38
C LEU A 94 13.75 -14.25 -10.03
N ASP A 95 14.09 -13.43 -11.03
CA ASP A 95 14.09 -11.99 -10.88
C ASP A 95 12.65 -11.44 -10.97
N ASP A 96 12.46 -10.11 -10.78
CA ASP A 96 11.12 -9.50 -10.79
C ASP A 96 10.40 -9.68 -12.14
N ALA A 97 11.12 -9.65 -13.26
CA ALA A 97 10.54 -9.85 -14.59
C ALA A 97 10.11 -11.31 -14.80
N ALA A 98 10.97 -12.27 -14.44
CA ALA A 98 10.66 -13.70 -14.51
C ALA A 98 9.52 -14.07 -13.55
N THR A 99 9.47 -13.47 -12.36
CA THR A 99 8.37 -13.67 -11.41
C THR A 99 7.04 -13.18 -11.98
N ARG A 100 7.00 -12.00 -12.59
CA ARG A 100 5.80 -11.49 -13.27
C ARG A 100 5.38 -12.40 -14.42
N ALA A 101 6.31 -12.80 -15.27
CA ALA A 101 6.02 -13.70 -16.38
C ALA A 101 5.47 -15.06 -15.89
N TRP A 102 6.03 -15.60 -14.79
CA TRP A 102 5.51 -16.83 -14.19
C TRP A 102 4.07 -16.66 -13.67
N LEU A 103 3.79 -15.56 -12.95
CA LEU A 103 2.45 -15.25 -12.44
C LEU A 103 1.43 -15.06 -13.57
N GLU A 104 1.82 -14.42 -14.68
CA GLU A 104 0.97 -14.23 -15.87
C GLU A 104 0.69 -15.54 -16.59
N ALA A 105 1.69 -16.42 -16.70
CA ALA A 105 1.56 -17.71 -17.36
C ALA A 105 0.71 -18.73 -16.57
N HIS A 106 0.70 -18.63 -15.23
CA HIS A 106 0.00 -19.56 -14.33
C HIS A 106 -1.31 -18.99 -13.77
N GLY A 107 -1.53 -17.68 -13.87
CA GLY A 107 -2.79 -17.05 -13.53
C GLY A 107 -3.80 -17.21 -14.68
N ALA A 108 -4.95 -17.83 -14.41
CA ALA A 108 -6.01 -17.95 -15.40
C ALA A 108 -6.55 -16.56 -15.82
N ALA A 109 -7.02 -16.46 -17.07
CA ALA A 109 -7.66 -15.26 -17.60
C ALA A 109 -8.95 -14.86 -16.85
N GLU A 110 -9.51 -15.74 -16.03
CA GLU A 110 -10.64 -15.44 -15.16
C GLU A 110 -10.23 -14.48 -14.06
N ARG A 111 -10.85 -13.30 -14.06
CA ARG A 111 -10.62 -12.29 -13.01
C ARG A 111 -11.03 -12.83 -11.65
N ALA A 112 -10.09 -12.85 -10.71
CA ALA A 112 -10.38 -13.11 -9.32
C ALA A 112 -11.47 -12.16 -8.79
N LYS A 113 -12.50 -12.71 -8.18
CA LYS A 113 -13.64 -11.97 -7.63
C LYS A 113 -13.80 -12.27 -6.15
N ILE A 114 -13.82 -11.21 -5.35
CA ILE A 114 -14.16 -11.23 -3.94
C ILE A 114 -15.58 -10.69 -3.79
N SER A 115 -16.43 -11.40 -3.03
CA SER A 115 -17.79 -10.98 -2.68
C SER A 115 -18.08 -11.29 -1.22
N ASP A 116 -19.20 -10.76 -0.71
CA ASP A 116 -19.68 -10.98 0.67
C ASP A 116 -18.63 -10.65 1.74
N LEU A 117 -17.82 -9.63 1.49
CA LEU A 117 -16.75 -9.19 2.38
C LEU A 117 -17.35 -8.63 3.68
N ARG A 118 -17.01 -9.24 4.81
CA ARG A 118 -17.48 -8.83 6.13
C ARG A 118 -16.41 -9.06 7.19
N LEU A 119 -16.49 -8.30 8.27
CA LEU A 119 -15.69 -8.54 9.46
C LEU A 119 -16.24 -9.74 10.24
N SER A 120 -15.37 -10.47 10.93
CA SER A 120 -15.76 -11.54 11.88
C SER A 120 -16.46 -10.99 13.11
N TRP A 121 -16.13 -9.76 13.50
CA TRP A 121 -16.71 -9.05 14.64
C TRP A 121 -17.47 -7.80 14.22
N SER A 122 -18.54 -7.49 14.95
CA SER A 122 -19.15 -6.16 14.94
C SER A 122 -18.25 -5.15 15.66
N ARG A 123 -18.55 -3.85 15.50
CA ARG A 123 -17.84 -2.79 16.22
C ARG A 123 -17.96 -2.94 17.74
N ASP A 124 -19.12 -3.38 18.23
CA ASP A 124 -19.36 -3.54 19.66
C ASP A 124 -18.58 -4.74 20.23
N GLN A 125 -18.49 -5.85 19.51
CA GLN A 125 -17.65 -6.99 19.89
C GLN A 125 -16.17 -6.61 19.95
N TYR A 126 -15.67 -5.84 18.97
CA TYR A 126 -14.30 -5.32 19.01
C TYR A 126 -14.08 -4.44 20.24
N ARG A 127 -15.01 -3.54 20.56
CA ARG A 127 -14.94 -2.65 21.73
C ARG A 127 -14.91 -3.47 23.04
N GLU A 128 -15.72 -4.52 23.14
CA GLU A 128 -15.74 -5.40 24.32
C GLU A 128 -14.38 -6.09 24.51
N ALA A 129 -13.82 -6.67 23.46
CA ALA A 129 -12.49 -7.28 23.50
C ALA A 129 -11.38 -6.26 23.80
N PHE A 130 -11.46 -5.05 23.22
CA PHE A 130 -10.54 -3.95 23.49
C PHE A 130 -10.56 -3.56 24.98
N ASN A 131 -11.75 -3.36 25.57
CA ASN A 131 -11.90 -3.06 26.99
C ASN A 131 -11.36 -4.19 27.87
N GLY A 132 -11.52 -5.45 27.45
CA GLY A 132 -10.89 -6.59 28.11
C GLY A 132 -9.37 -6.48 28.15
N VAL A 133 -8.74 -6.12 27.02
CA VAL A 133 -7.29 -5.87 26.96
C VAL A 133 -6.88 -4.71 27.86
N GLU A 134 -7.59 -3.58 27.85
CA GLU A 134 -7.33 -2.46 28.76
C GLU A 134 -7.40 -2.88 30.23
N GLY A 135 -8.36 -3.73 30.59
CA GLY A 135 -8.50 -4.28 31.93
C GLY A 135 -7.26 -5.07 32.36
N TYR A 136 -6.72 -5.92 31.49
CA TYR A 136 -5.49 -6.69 31.75
C TYR A 136 -4.24 -5.82 31.83
N ILE A 137 -4.15 -4.77 31.01
CA ILE A 137 -3.06 -3.78 31.06
C ILE A 137 -3.13 -3.02 32.40
N ALA A 138 -4.31 -2.55 32.79
CA ALA A 138 -4.50 -1.83 34.05
C ALA A 138 -4.23 -2.70 35.30
N ALA A 139 -4.48 -4.01 35.21
CA ALA A 139 -4.15 -4.97 36.26
C ALA A 139 -2.64 -5.28 36.32
N GLY A 140 -1.85 -4.90 35.31
CA GLY A 140 -0.43 -5.18 35.23
C GLY A 140 -0.08 -6.58 34.73
N ASP A 141 -1.04 -7.30 34.16
CA ASP A 141 -0.83 -8.63 33.58
C ASP A 141 0.06 -8.57 32.33
N VAL A 142 -0.13 -7.55 31.52
CA VAL A 142 0.58 -7.33 30.24
C VAL A 142 0.83 -5.84 29.99
N TYR A 143 1.85 -5.53 29.19
CA TYR A 143 2.13 -4.17 28.73
C TYR A 143 1.49 -3.89 27.36
N GLN A 144 1.33 -4.93 26.55
CA GLN A 144 0.76 -4.89 25.21
C GLN A 144 0.10 -6.22 24.87
N ILE A 145 -1.00 -6.14 24.12
CA ILE A 145 -1.60 -7.29 23.41
C ILE A 145 -1.86 -6.87 21.96
N ASN A 146 -1.47 -7.72 21.01
CA ASN A 146 -1.90 -7.60 19.63
C ASN A 146 -3.28 -8.27 19.47
N LEU A 147 -4.35 -7.47 19.55
CA LEU A 147 -5.73 -7.93 19.38
C LEU A 147 -6.06 -8.07 17.90
N THR A 148 -6.70 -9.19 17.51
CA THR A 148 -6.98 -9.48 16.10
C THR A 148 -8.42 -9.88 15.83
N LEU A 149 -8.85 -9.60 14.60
CA LEU A 149 -10.12 -10.03 14.02
C LEU A 149 -9.89 -10.38 12.55
N LYS A 150 -10.92 -10.88 11.85
CA LYS A 150 -10.78 -11.33 10.47
C LYS A 150 -11.73 -10.62 9.52
N TYR A 151 -11.31 -10.40 8.29
CA TYR A 151 -12.19 -10.31 7.14
C TYR A 151 -12.50 -11.71 6.63
N LEU A 152 -13.78 -11.96 6.37
CA LEU A 152 -14.30 -13.20 5.78
C LEU A 152 -15.01 -12.84 4.47
N PHE A 153 -14.83 -13.66 3.42
CA PHE A 153 -15.41 -13.39 2.12
C PHE A 153 -15.58 -14.66 1.29
N ALA A 154 -16.43 -14.57 0.25
CA ALA A 154 -16.48 -15.58 -0.80
C ALA A 154 -15.48 -15.23 -1.91
N PHE A 155 -14.80 -16.25 -2.42
CA PHE A 155 -13.79 -16.12 -3.46
C PHE A 155 -14.16 -16.99 -4.67
N LYS A 156 -14.05 -16.42 -5.88
CA LYS A 156 -14.18 -17.13 -7.15
C LYS A 156 -13.08 -16.66 -8.10
N GLY A 157 -12.48 -17.59 -8.83
CA GLY A 157 -11.41 -17.31 -9.79
C GLY A 157 -10.10 -17.94 -9.38
N ASP A 158 -9.00 -17.42 -9.92
CA ASP A 158 -7.67 -18.00 -9.75
C ASP A 158 -6.89 -17.30 -8.61
N PRO A 159 -6.36 -18.04 -7.62
CA PRO A 159 -5.52 -17.48 -6.55
C PRO A 159 -4.24 -16.82 -7.06
N VAL A 160 -3.61 -17.34 -8.13
CA VAL A 160 -2.41 -16.74 -8.73
C VAL A 160 -2.71 -15.36 -9.30
N ALA A 161 -3.85 -15.25 -10.01
CA ALA A 161 -4.32 -13.97 -10.54
C ALA A 161 -4.62 -12.95 -9.43
N LEU A 162 -5.21 -13.40 -8.29
CA LEU A 162 -5.42 -12.55 -7.13
C LEU A 162 -4.08 -12.11 -6.52
N TYR A 163 -3.13 -13.05 -6.34
CA TYR A 163 -1.80 -12.72 -5.81
C TYR A 163 -1.09 -11.69 -6.70
N ALA A 164 -1.09 -11.88 -8.01
CA ALA A 164 -0.50 -10.95 -8.97
C ALA A 164 -1.11 -9.54 -8.86
N ALA A 165 -2.44 -9.45 -8.68
CA ALA A 165 -3.13 -8.18 -8.48
C ALA A 165 -2.74 -7.51 -7.14
N LEU A 166 -2.69 -8.27 -6.04
CA LEU A 166 -2.31 -7.77 -4.72
C LEU A 166 -0.82 -7.36 -4.67
N ARG A 167 0.07 -8.13 -5.31
CA ARG A 167 1.51 -7.85 -5.44
C ARG A 167 1.77 -6.48 -6.08
N ARG A 168 1.00 -6.12 -7.11
CA ARG A 168 1.09 -4.78 -7.72
C ARG A 168 0.72 -3.66 -6.75
N LYS A 169 -0.30 -3.89 -5.91
CA LYS A 169 -0.73 -2.89 -4.92
C LYS A 169 0.29 -2.71 -3.80
N GLN A 170 0.93 -3.80 -3.41
CA GLN A 170 1.80 -3.83 -2.25
C GLN A 170 3.06 -4.67 -2.52
N ARG A 171 4.12 -3.98 -2.93
CA ARG A 171 5.45 -4.58 -3.07
C ARG A 171 6.07 -4.78 -1.69
N VAL A 172 6.62 -5.97 -1.45
CA VAL A 172 7.21 -6.37 -0.17
C VAL A 172 8.46 -7.22 -0.41
N ALA A 173 9.34 -7.29 0.60
CA ALA A 173 10.54 -8.12 0.54
C ALA A 173 10.30 -9.59 0.98
N TYR A 174 9.20 -9.86 1.67
CA TYR A 174 8.94 -11.18 2.28
C TYR A 174 7.55 -11.71 1.90
N GLY A 175 7.20 -11.57 0.62
CA GLY A 175 5.97 -12.12 0.06
C GLY A 175 6.00 -13.63 -0.09
N ALA A 176 4.83 -14.27 -0.20
CA ALA A 176 4.72 -15.68 -0.51
C ALA A 176 3.38 -16.00 -1.18
N LEU A 177 3.43 -16.90 -2.17
CA LEU A 177 2.26 -17.58 -2.71
C LEU A 177 2.47 -19.08 -2.54
N ILE A 178 1.58 -19.75 -1.80
CA ILE A 178 1.66 -21.18 -1.51
C ILE A 178 0.38 -21.84 -1.95
N HIS A 179 0.50 -22.93 -2.67
CA HIS A 179 -0.60 -23.82 -3.05
C HIS A 179 -0.34 -25.22 -2.51
N ILE A 180 -1.23 -25.71 -1.68
CA ILE A 180 -1.21 -27.08 -1.13
C ILE A 180 -2.64 -27.63 -1.09
N GLU A 181 -2.91 -28.70 -1.79
CA GLU A 181 -4.24 -29.33 -1.86
C GLU A 181 -5.36 -28.32 -2.17
N ASP A 182 -6.27 -28.06 -1.21
CA ASP A 182 -7.40 -27.12 -1.33
C ASP A 182 -7.10 -25.77 -0.63
N LEU A 183 -5.85 -25.50 -0.28
CA LEU A 183 -5.42 -24.31 0.47
C LEU A 183 -4.46 -23.46 -0.34
N ASP A 184 -4.80 -22.19 -0.53
CA ASP A 184 -3.93 -21.18 -1.11
C ASP A 184 -3.63 -20.10 -0.07
N ILE A 185 -2.35 -19.75 0.09
CA ILE A 185 -1.87 -18.71 1.02
C ILE A 185 -1.20 -17.61 0.21
N LEU A 186 -1.75 -16.41 0.27
CA LEU A 186 -1.27 -15.22 -0.43
C LEU A 186 -0.76 -14.23 0.60
N SER A 187 0.53 -14.23 0.87
CA SER A 187 1.16 -13.38 1.87
C SER A 187 1.90 -12.22 1.23
N LEU A 188 1.59 -11.00 1.66
CA LEU A 188 2.27 -9.76 1.27
C LEU A 188 2.93 -9.12 2.49
N SER A 189 3.69 -9.95 3.22
CA SER A 189 4.30 -9.54 4.48
C SER A 189 5.46 -8.57 4.25
N PRO A 190 5.47 -7.42 4.92
CA PRO A 190 6.61 -6.52 4.93
C PRO A 190 7.62 -6.85 6.05
N GLU A 191 7.27 -7.73 7.01
CA GLU A 191 8.02 -7.90 8.26
C GLU A 191 8.88 -9.16 8.27
N LEU A 192 10.16 -8.99 8.55
CA LEU A 192 11.09 -10.09 8.78
C LEU A 192 10.93 -10.59 10.22
N PHE A 193 10.50 -11.85 10.35
CA PHE A 193 10.49 -12.52 11.65
C PHE A 193 11.91 -12.82 12.10
N PHE A 194 12.65 -13.62 11.33
CA PHE A 194 14.08 -13.78 11.51
C PHE A 194 14.78 -14.22 10.21
N ARG A 195 16.06 -13.87 10.12
CA ARG A 195 17.00 -14.40 9.12
C ARG A 195 18.20 -15.00 9.86
N ARG A 196 18.64 -16.16 9.42
CA ARG A 196 19.86 -16.79 9.89
C ARG A 196 20.82 -16.96 8.71
N GLU A 197 22.05 -16.52 8.89
CA GLU A 197 23.17 -16.69 7.95
C GLU A 197 24.36 -17.23 8.73
N GLY A 198 24.63 -18.54 8.61
CA GLY A 198 25.61 -19.23 9.43
C GLY A 198 25.27 -19.16 10.93
N LYS A 199 26.09 -18.43 11.69
CA LYS A 199 25.88 -18.18 13.13
C LYS A 199 25.18 -16.84 13.40
N HIS A 200 25.05 -16.00 12.40
CA HIS A 200 24.43 -14.70 12.55
C HIS A 200 22.90 -14.80 12.42
N MET A 201 22.18 -14.21 13.35
CA MET A 201 20.72 -14.11 13.31
C MET A 201 20.30 -12.65 13.39
N SER A 202 19.33 -12.27 12.60
CA SER A 202 18.76 -10.93 12.59
C SER A 202 17.23 -10.96 12.54
N THR A 203 16.61 -9.91 13.09
CA THR A 203 15.18 -9.65 13.04
C THR A 203 14.95 -8.16 12.79
N ARG A 204 13.81 -7.81 12.16
CA ARG A 204 13.48 -6.42 11.84
C ARG A 204 12.01 -6.14 12.12
N PRO A 205 11.66 -5.89 13.39
CA PRO A 205 10.30 -5.54 13.75
C PRO A 205 9.87 -4.21 13.15
N MET A 206 8.56 -4.10 12.95
CA MET A 206 7.89 -2.91 12.43
C MET A 206 6.86 -2.41 13.44
N LYS A 207 7.04 -1.20 13.95
CA LYS A 207 6.04 -0.53 14.80
C LYS A 207 6.14 0.97 14.59
N GLY A 208 5.00 1.61 14.40
CA GLY A 208 4.90 2.99 13.99
C GLY A 208 4.56 3.12 12.50
N THR A 209 3.38 3.63 12.20
CA THR A 209 2.86 3.76 10.83
C THR A 209 2.30 5.14 10.60
N SER A 210 2.56 5.72 9.44
CA SER A 210 1.86 6.91 8.97
C SER A 210 1.46 6.77 7.51
N SER A 211 0.38 7.45 7.14
CA SER A 211 -0.01 7.56 5.73
C SER A 211 1.07 8.30 4.94
N ARG A 212 1.13 8.05 3.63
CA ARG A 212 1.95 8.84 2.70
C ARG A 212 1.42 10.28 2.64
N GLY A 213 2.31 11.23 2.49
CA GLY A 213 1.94 12.60 2.17
C GLY A 213 1.35 12.71 0.76
N ARG A 214 0.44 13.66 0.55
CA ARG A 214 -0.22 13.90 -0.75
C ARG A 214 0.74 14.51 -1.79
N THR A 215 1.70 15.29 -1.31
CA THR A 215 2.76 15.90 -2.13
C THR A 215 4.13 15.45 -1.63
N PRO A 216 5.21 15.54 -2.44
CA PRO A 216 6.56 15.18 -2.01
C PRO A 216 7.01 15.93 -0.76
N ARG A 217 6.65 17.20 -0.62
CA ARG A 217 6.98 18.03 0.55
C ARG A 217 6.26 17.56 1.81
N GLU A 218 4.98 17.23 1.68
CA GLU A 218 4.17 16.66 2.78
C GLU A 218 4.68 15.27 3.14
N ASP A 219 5.00 14.43 2.16
CA ASP A 219 5.53 13.08 2.34
C ASP A 219 6.86 13.09 3.10
N ALA A 220 7.79 13.99 2.74
CA ALA A 220 9.04 14.16 3.46
C ALA A 220 8.82 14.65 4.90
N ARG A 221 7.87 15.57 5.13
CA ARG A 221 7.50 16.03 6.47
C ARG A 221 6.91 14.91 7.32
N THR A 222 6.00 14.12 6.75
CA THR A 222 5.37 12.98 7.44
C THR A 222 6.41 11.93 7.81
N LYS A 223 7.35 11.63 6.91
CA LYS A 223 8.47 10.74 7.17
C LYS A 223 9.35 11.24 8.33
N THR A 224 9.69 12.52 8.32
CA THR A 224 10.49 13.14 9.39
C THR A 224 9.73 13.15 10.71
N TRP A 225 8.45 13.49 10.68
CA TRP A 225 7.60 13.46 11.87
C TRP A 225 7.57 12.05 12.48
N LEU A 226 7.32 11.01 11.68
CA LEU A 226 7.27 9.63 12.16
C LEU A 226 8.58 9.22 12.84
N ALA A 227 9.73 9.63 12.28
CA ALA A 227 11.04 9.35 12.87
C ALA A 227 11.30 10.04 14.22
N MET A 228 10.57 11.12 14.52
CA MET A 228 10.76 11.96 15.70
C MET A 228 9.64 11.83 16.73
N ASP A 229 8.49 11.26 16.38
CA ASP A 229 7.33 11.15 17.26
C ASP A 229 7.65 10.27 18.47
N GLU A 230 7.52 10.83 19.67
CA GLU A 230 7.91 10.18 20.93
C GLU A 230 7.08 8.92 21.19
N LYS A 231 5.78 8.96 20.90
CA LYS A 231 4.89 7.80 21.09
C LYS A 231 5.29 6.64 20.18
N GLN A 232 5.45 6.89 18.87
CA GLN A 232 5.80 5.86 17.90
C GLN A 232 7.18 5.26 18.20
N ARG A 233 8.12 6.07 18.65
CA ARG A 233 9.45 5.62 19.10
C ARG A 233 9.37 4.77 20.36
N ALA A 234 8.57 5.16 21.35
CA ALA A 234 8.39 4.39 22.59
C ALA A 234 7.77 3.01 22.30
N GLU A 235 6.74 2.95 21.46
CA GLU A 235 6.13 1.70 21.03
C GLU A 235 7.12 0.81 20.26
N ASN A 236 7.91 1.39 19.35
CA ASN A 236 8.94 0.66 18.61
C ASN A 236 10.02 0.11 19.56
N LEU A 237 10.49 0.91 20.49
CA LEU A 237 11.51 0.51 21.48
C LEU A 237 11.04 -0.65 22.36
N MET A 238 9.77 -0.67 22.77
CA MET A 238 9.19 -1.77 23.54
C MET A 238 9.25 -3.09 22.76
N ILE A 239 8.96 -3.07 21.45
CA ILE A 239 9.06 -4.27 20.60
C ILE A 239 10.53 -4.66 20.38
N VAL A 240 11.42 -3.70 20.24
CA VAL A 240 12.88 -3.96 20.18
C VAL A 240 13.34 -4.70 21.42
N ASP A 241 12.96 -4.25 22.61
CA ASP A 241 13.36 -4.92 23.87
C ASP A 241 12.76 -6.32 24.01
N LEU A 242 11.51 -6.51 23.57
CA LEU A 242 10.88 -7.84 23.54
C LEU A 242 11.67 -8.80 22.64
N LEU A 243 12.03 -8.39 21.43
CA LEU A 243 12.77 -9.25 20.50
C LEU A 243 14.24 -9.41 20.88
N ARG A 244 14.86 -8.43 21.54
CA ARG A 244 16.19 -8.59 22.16
C ARG A 244 16.17 -9.69 23.23
N ASN A 245 15.12 -9.73 24.05
CA ASN A 245 14.93 -10.79 25.04
C ASN A 245 14.75 -12.16 24.36
N ASP A 246 13.93 -12.25 23.31
CA ASP A 246 13.71 -13.47 22.56
C ASP A 246 15.00 -13.99 21.90
N LEU A 247 15.75 -13.12 21.21
CA LEU A 247 17.05 -13.46 20.64
C LEU A 247 18.07 -13.83 21.70
N GLY A 248 18.06 -13.17 22.86
CA GLY A 248 18.96 -13.48 23.98
C GLY A 248 18.85 -14.93 24.48
N ARG A 249 17.70 -15.58 24.30
CA ARG A 249 17.48 -17.00 24.68
C ARG A 249 18.28 -17.98 23.83
N VAL A 250 18.66 -17.60 22.59
CA VAL A 250 19.44 -18.45 21.66
C VAL A 250 20.82 -17.90 21.35
N ALA A 251 21.08 -16.66 21.70
CA ALA A 251 22.31 -15.93 21.39
C ALA A 251 23.46 -16.28 22.36
N LYS A 252 24.69 -16.08 21.93
CA LYS A 252 25.86 -15.98 22.81
C LYS A 252 25.67 -14.78 23.75
N ILE A 253 26.09 -14.93 24.99
CA ILE A 253 26.03 -13.86 25.99
C ILE A 253 26.83 -12.64 25.46
N GLY A 254 26.18 -11.46 25.49
CA GLY A 254 26.78 -10.20 25.06
C GLY A 254 26.81 -9.96 23.55
N SER A 255 26.24 -10.86 22.73
CA SER A 255 26.22 -10.71 21.26
C SER A 255 24.95 -10.06 20.69
N VAL A 256 23.92 -9.85 21.51
CA VAL A 256 22.69 -9.20 21.05
C VAL A 256 22.93 -7.69 20.94
N GLU A 257 22.78 -7.16 19.74
CA GLU A 257 22.96 -5.74 19.46
C GLU A 257 21.79 -5.18 18.65
N VAL A 258 21.53 -3.89 18.81
CA VAL A 258 20.59 -3.16 17.98
C VAL A 258 21.38 -2.49 16.87
N THR A 259 21.15 -2.90 15.64
CA THR A 259 21.94 -2.45 14.48
C THR A 259 21.52 -1.09 13.97
N ASP A 260 20.22 -0.80 14.06
CA ASP A 260 19.62 0.50 13.74
C ASP A 260 18.30 0.68 14.49
N LEU A 261 17.99 1.92 14.85
CA LEU A 261 16.76 2.29 15.55
C LEU A 261 15.97 3.33 14.74
N PHE A 262 14.65 3.19 14.76
CA PHE A 262 13.70 4.18 14.24
C PHE A 262 13.91 4.54 12.77
N THR A 263 14.38 3.60 11.96
CA THR A 263 14.52 3.77 10.51
C THR A 263 13.13 3.81 9.88
N VAL A 264 12.84 4.88 9.12
CA VAL A 264 11.56 4.99 8.43
C VAL A 264 11.69 4.50 7.00
N GLU A 265 11.10 3.35 6.74
CA GLU A 265 10.96 2.75 5.40
C GLU A 265 9.72 3.30 4.71
N THR A 266 9.82 3.55 3.40
CA THR A 266 8.72 4.08 2.60
C THR A 266 8.15 2.98 1.73
N TYR A 267 6.90 2.63 1.96
CA TYR A 267 6.09 1.74 1.13
C TYR A 267 5.14 2.55 0.25
N ARG A 268 4.51 1.92 -0.73
CA ARG A 268 3.61 2.60 -1.68
C ARG A 268 2.46 3.35 -1.00
N SER A 269 1.89 2.78 0.07
CA SER A 269 0.71 3.33 0.76
C SER A 269 1.01 3.96 2.12
N VAL A 270 2.16 3.66 2.74
CA VAL A 270 2.50 4.08 4.11
C VAL A 270 3.99 4.31 4.28
N HIS A 271 4.35 5.09 5.29
CA HIS A 271 5.66 5.05 5.93
C HIS A 271 5.59 4.13 7.15
N GLN A 272 6.63 3.33 7.36
CA GLN A 272 6.70 2.36 8.44
C GLN A 272 8.02 2.53 9.19
N MET A 273 7.96 2.64 10.51
CA MET A 273 9.16 2.67 11.35
C MET A 273 9.62 1.24 11.64
N THR A 274 10.89 0.97 11.44
CA THR A 274 11.55 -0.32 11.66
C THR A 274 12.78 -0.16 12.52
N SER A 275 13.20 -1.24 13.19
CA SER A 275 14.47 -1.29 13.90
C SER A 275 15.14 -2.65 13.67
N GLY A 276 16.45 -2.66 13.51
CA GLY A 276 17.24 -3.87 13.30
C GLY A 276 17.80 -4.41 14.60
N ILE A 277 17.74 -5.73 14.80
CA ILE A 277 18.37 -6.41 15.91
C ILE A 277 19.13 -7.61 15.38
N SER A 278 20.35 -7.82 15.85
CA SER A 278 21.16 -8.96 15.47
C SER A 278 21.80 -9.64 16.67
N ALA A 279 22.21 -10.90 16.46
CA ALA A 279 22.87 -11.68 17.48
C ALA A 279 23.73 -12.79 16.86
N GLU A 280 24.77 -13.25 17.56
CA GLU A 280 25.48 -14.48 17.24
C GLU A 280 24.84 -15.67 18.00
N LEU A 281 24.38 -16.69 17.26
CA LEU A 281 23.79 -17.89 17.84
C LEU A 281 24.83 -18.68 18.65
N ARG A 282 24.37 -19.27 19.74
CA ARG A 282 25.14 -20.31 20.46
C ARG A 282 25.38 -21.51 19.55
N SER A 283 26.47 -22.23 19.81
CA SER A 283 26.76 -23.48 19.08
C SER A 283 25.63 -24.49 19.28
N ASN A 284 25.33 -25.27 18.23
CA ASN A 284 24.33 -26.35 18.24
C ASN A 284 22.87 -25.92 18.41
N MET A 285 22.52 -24.66 18.12
CA MET A 285 21.12 -24.22 18.08
C MET A 285 20.44 -24.73 16.80
N GLY A 286 19.50 -25.66 16.98
CA GLY A 286 18.69 -26.24 15.91
C GLY A 286 17.39 -25.48 15.66
N LEU A 287 16.61 -25.95 14.67
CA LEU A 287 15.30 -25.39 14.34
C LEU A 287 14.34 -25.37 15.55
N LYS A 288 14.30 -26.49 16.30
CA LYS A 288 13.45 -26.60 17.51
C LYS A 288 13.79 -25.54 18.55
N ASP A 289 15.08 -25.31 18.80
CA ASP A 289 15.53 -24.36 19.81
C ASP A 289 15.17 -22.92 19.41
N MET A 290 15.36 -22.59 18.12
CA MET A 290 14.97 -21.31 17.58
C MET A 290 13.46 -21.08 17.68
N LEU A 291 12.63 -22.06 17.27
CA LEU A 291 11.18 -21.94 17.36
C LEU A 291 10.71 -21.79 18.82
N ARG A 292 11.22 -22.60 19.76
CA ARG A 292 10.86 -22.48 21.18
C ARG A 292 11.22 -21.13 21.80
N ALA A 293 12.29 -20.51 21.33
CA ALA A 293 12.71 -19.23 21.86
C ALA A 293 11.95 -18.04 21.24
N LEU A 294 11.69 -18.11 19.94
CA LEU A 294 11.25 -16.95 19.17
C LEU A 294 9.75 -16.97 18.83
N PHE A 295 9.20 -18.17 18.54
CA PHE A 295 7.85 -18.32 17.98
C PHE A 295 6.75 -18.38 19.04
N PRO A 296 5.56 -17.75 18.82
CA PRO A 296 5.28 -16.80 17.74
C PRO A 296 6.05 -15.48 17.92
N CYS A 297 6.13 -14.67 16.86
CA CYS A 297 6.82 -13.38 16.92
C CYS A 297 6.21 -12.48 18.01
N GLY A 298 7.06 -11.85 18.80
CA GLY A 298 6.63 -10.95 19.88
C GLY A 298 5.83 -9.74 19.39
N SER A 299 6.15 -9.22 18.21
CA SER A 299 5.47 -8.05 17.60
C SER A 299 3.98 -8.28 17.32
N VAL A 300 3.56 -9.55 17.15
CA VAL A 300 2.18 -9.94 16.84
C VAL A 300 1.50 -10.74 17.96
N THR A 301 2.13 -10.80 19.13
CA THR A 301 1.56 -11.40 20.35
C THR A 301 1.35 -10.36 21.43
N GLY A 302 2.34 -10.08 22.22
CA GLY A 302 2.33 -9.12 23.30
C GLY A 302 3.44 -9.38 24.32
N ALA A 303 3.46 -8.60 25.37
CA ALA A 303 4.49 -8.65 26.40
C ALA A 303 3.86 -8.62 27.80
N PRO A 304 4.17 -9.62 28.66
CA PRO A 304 4.96 -10.84 28.44
C PRO A 304 4.27 -11.87 27.52
N LYS A 305 5.04 -12.52 26.63
CA LYS A 305 4.50 -13.36 25.53
C LYS A 305 3.53 -14.45 25.97
N VAL A 306 3.90 -15.25 26.97
CA VAL A 306 3.07 -16.38 27.44
C VAL A 306 1.73 -15.87 27.98
N ARG A 307 1.75 -14.84 28.84
CA ARG A 307 0.53 -14.25 29.39
C ARG A 307 -0.34 -13.60 28.31
N ALA A 308 0.28 -12.92 27.36
CA ALA A 308 -0.44 -12.36 26.21
C ALA A 308 -1.14 -13.45 25.37
N MET A 309 -0.50 -14.60 25.15
CA MET A 309 -1.12 -15.72 24.43
C MET A 309 -2.31 -16.34 25.19
N GLU A 310 -2.26 -16.40 26.54
CA GLU A 310 -3.41 -16.83 27.37
C GLU A 310 -4.60 -15.88 27.15
N ILE A 311 -4.37 -14.57 27.26
CA ILE A 311 -5.41 -13.55 27.11
C ILE A 311 -5.95 -13.50 25.68
N ILE A 312 -5.09 -13.60 24.67
CA ILE A 312 -5.51 -13.70 23.26
C ILE A 312 -6.47 -14.88 23.07
N ARG A 313 -6.15 -16.04 23.65
CA ARG A 313 -7.01 -17.23 23.56
C ARG A 313 -8.37 -17.04 24.22
N GLU A 314 -8.42 -16.24 25.28
CA GLU A 314 -9.65 -15.90 26.01
C GLU A 314 -10.54 -14.93 25.23
N LEU A 315 -9.93 -13.91 24.62
CA LEU A 315 -10.67 -12.79 24.00
C LEU A 315 -10.99 -13.01 22.53
N GLU A 316 -10.21 -13.79 21.78
CA GLU A 316 -10.41 -13.99 20.35
C GLU A 316 -11.28 -15.21 20.02
N ASP A 317 -12.16 -15.05 19.03
CA ASP A 317 -13.05 -16.12 18.56
C ASP A 317 -12.35 -17.10 17.64
N GLY A 318 -11.66 -18.08 18.18
CA GLY A 318 -11.09 -19.18 17.43
C GLY A 318 -9.63 -19.00 17.02
N PRO A 319 -9.12 -19.89 16.16
CA PRO A 319 -7.70 -19.90 15.78
C PRO A 319 -7.35 -18.77 14.83
N ARG A 320 -6.12 -18.26 14.94
CA ARG A 320 -5.54 -17.29 13.99
C ARG A 320 -5.10 -17.96 12.69
N GLY A 321 -4.69 -19.23 12.74
CA GLY A 321 -4.23 -20.01 11.60
C GLY A 321 -2.89 -19.52 11.06
N ILE A 322 -2.83 -19.26 9.75
CA ILE A 322 -1.61 -18.74 9.10
C ILE A 322 -1.29 -17.32 9.55
N TYR A 323 -2.32 -16.51 9.78
CA TYR A 323 -2.14 -15.12 10.21
C TYR A 323 -1.37 -15.05 11.54
N THR A 324 -0.38 -14.16 11.60
CA THR A 324 0.57 -14.03 12.73
C THR A 324 1.45 -15.25 13.01
N GLY A 325 1.41 -16.24 12.14
CA GLY A 325 2.39 -17.31 12.05
C GLY A 325 3.65 -16.86 11.31
N ALA A 326 4.35 -17.80 10.65
CA ALA A 326 5.55 -17.50 9.86
C ALA A 326 5.61 -18.31 8.56
N ILE A 327 6.09 -17.70 7.48
CA ILE A 327 6.29 -18.36 6.18
C ILE A 327 7.74 -18.15 5.77
N GLY A 328 8.41 -19.20 5.27
CA GLY A 328 9.79 -19.07 4.86
C GLY A 328 10.45 -20.35 4.42
N HIS A 329 11.78 -20.37 4.49
CA HIS A 329 12.59 -21.49 4.06
C HIS A 329 13.84 -21.68 4.92
N ILE A 330 14.43 -22.89 4.83
CA ILE A 330 15.67 -23.30 5.47
C ILE A 330 16.53 -24.03 4.44
N ALA A 331 17.78 -23.60 4.30
CA ALA A 331 18.79 -24.27 3.48
C ALA A 331 19.47 -25.42 4.24
N PRO A 332 20.13 -26.38 3.56
CA PRO A 332 20.90 -27.43 4.19
C PRO A 332 22.03 -26.94 5.10
N SER A 333 22.57 -25.75 4.84
CA SER A 333 23.54 -25.06 5.70
C SER A 333 22.98 -24.65 7.06
N GLY A 334 21.64 -24.66 7.22
CA GLY A 334 20.92 -24.08 8.34
C GLY A 334 20.60 -22.60 8.19
N ASP A 335 20.99 -21.95 7.08
CA ASP A 335 20.56 -20.61 6.74
C ASP A 335 19.04 -20.62 6.53
N ALA A 336 18.36 -19.62 7.08
CA ALA A 336 16.90 -19.57 7.07
C ALA A 336 16.40 -18.14 6.96
N GLN A 337 15.21 -17.99 6.37
CA GLN A 337 14.48 -16.73 6.39
C GLN A 337 13.00 -17.01 6.55
N PHE A 338 12.39 -16.36 7.54
CA PHE A 338 10.95 -16.40 7.78
C PHE A 338 10.39 -15.00 7.96
N ASN A 339 9.21 -14.78 7.41
CA ASN A 339 8.42 -13.57 7.64
C ASN A 339 7.51 -13.75 8.85
N VAL A 340 6.92 -12.65 9.32
CA VAL A 340 5.69 -12.68 10.13
C VAL A 340 4.52 -12.69 9.16
N ALA A 341 3.66 -13.70 9.19
CA ALA A 341 2.57 -13.86 8.23
C ALA A 341 1.41 -12.87 8.51
N ILE A 342 1.67 -11.57 8.28
CA ILE A 342 0.68 -10.50 8.28
C ILE A 342 0.37 -10.08 6.84
N ARG A 343 -0.72 -9.34 6.62
CA ARG A 343 -1.23 -9.01 5.27
C ARG A 343 -1.33 -10.28 4.41
N THR A 344 -1.87 -11.32 5.02
CA THR A 344 -1.93 -12.66 4.45
C THR A 344 -3.39 -13.06 4.25
N VAL A 345 -3.71 -13.43 3.03
CA VAL A 345 -5.01 -13.98 2.62
C VAL A 345 -4.89 -15.49 2.57
N VAL A 346 -5.87 -16.18 3.13
CA VAL A 346 -5.99 -17.64 3.07
C VAL A 346 -7.26 -17.99 2.31
N LEU A 347 -7.15 -18.80 1.27
CA LEU A 347 -8.27 -19.23 0.44
C LEU A 347 -8.42 -20.75 0.56
N SER A 348 -9.63 -21.21 0.77
CA SER A 348 -9.95 -22.63 0.77
C SER A 348 -11.40 -22.86 0.34
N ARG A 349 -11.62 -23.74 -0.62
CA ARG A 349 -12.97 -24.20 -1.07
C ARG A 349 -13.94 -23.06 -1.36
N GLY A 350 -13.47 -22.02 -2.07
CA GLY A 350 -14.29 -20.87 -2.44
C GLY A 350 -14.56 -19.86 -1.33
N ARG A 351 -13.91 -20.00 -0.20
CA ARG A 351 -13.94 -19.05 0.93
C ARG A 351 -12.57 -18.42 1.11
N GLY A 352 -12.55 -17.19 1.58
CA GLY A 352 -11.33 -16.48 1.92
C GLY A 352 -11.41 -15.87 3.31
N GLU A 353 -10.28 -15.83 3.97
CA GLU A 353 -10.09 -15.07 5.21
C GLU A 353 -8.81 -14.25 5.17
N MET A 354 -8.80 -13.15 5.88
CA MET A 354 -7.63 -12.32 6.11
C MET A 354 -7.65 -11.76 7.52
N GLY A 355 -6.66 -12.12 8.32
CA GLY A 355 -6.48 -11.57 9.66
C GLY A 355 -6.02 -10.10 9.60
N ILE A 356 -6.54 -9.29 10.51
CA ILE A 356 -6.14 -7.92 10.77
C ILE A 356 -6.05 -7.70 12.28
N GLY A 357 -5.25 -6.73 12.72
CA GLY A 357 -5.10 -6.45 14.14
C GLY A 357 -4.15 -5.30 14.44
N GLY A 358 -4.09 -4.92 15.70
CA GLY A 358 -3.24 -3.87 16.22
C GLY A 358 -2.74 -4.18 17.63
N GLY A 359 -1.59 -3.63 17.99
CA GLY A 359 -1.03 -3.75 19.33
C GLY A 359 -1.62 -2.70 20.26
N ILE A 360 -2.44 -3.11 21.19
CA ILE A 360 -3.09 -2.26 22.19
C ILE A 360 -2.13 -2.06 23.36
N VAL A 361 -1.93 -0.82 23.75
CA VAL A 361 -1.13 -0.35 24.87
C VAL A 361 -1.96 0.59 25.75
N SER A 362 -1.43 1.01 26.89
CA SER A 362 -2.18 1.79 27.91
C SER A 362 -2.76 3.12 27.43
N ASP A 363 -2.22 3.71 26.37
CA ASP A 363 -2.70 4.99 25.79
C ASP A 363 -3.41 4.81 24.44
N SER A 364 -3.70 3.58 24.05
CA SER A 364 -4.49 3.26 22.85
C SER A 364 -5.92 3.75 22.98
N LYS A 365 -6.50 4.19 21.87
CA LYS A 365 -7.92 4.59 21.76
C LYS A 365 -8.63 3.61 20.83
N GLU A 366 -9.69 3.01 21.31
CA GLU A 366 -10.48 2.01 20.60
C GLU A 366 -10.80 2.39 19.16
N GLU A 367 -11.28 3.62 18.94
CA GLU A 367 -11.63 4.10 17.60
C GLU A 367 -10.43 4.14 16.65
N SER A 368 -9.29 4.65 17.13
CA SER A 368 -8.07 4.77 16.33
C SER A 368 -7.48 3.40 15.98
N GLU A 369 -7.47 2.45 16.94
CA GLU A 369 -6.97 1.10 16.72
C GLU A 369 -7.84 0.31 15.74
N PHE A 370 -9.17 0.47 15.84
CA PHE A 370 -10.08 -0.15 14.88
C PHE A 370 -9.91 0.41 13.47
N GLU A 371 -9.80 1.74 13.33
CA GLU A 371 -9.54 2.38 12.03
C GLU A 371 -8.20 1.93 11.44
N GLU A 372 -7.16 1.77 12.27
CA GLU A 372 -5.87 1.24 11.83
C GLU A 372 -5.99 -0.20 11.33
N CYS A 373 -6.78 -1.05 11.99
CA CYS A 373 -7.08 -2.40 11.52
C CYS A 373 -7.71 -2.38 10.12
N LEU A 374 -8.71 -1.51 9.89
CA LEU A 374 -9.37 -1.37 8.60
C LEU A 374 -8.41 -0.81 7.52
N LEU A 375 -7.54 0.13 7.89
CA LEU A 375 -6.53 0.69 7.01
C LEU A 375 -5.56 -0.40 6.50
N LYS A 376 -5.11 -1.29 7.38
CA LYS A 376 -4.23 -2.42 7.04
C LYS A 376 -4.85 -3.38 6.02
N ALA A 377 -6.19 -3.44 5.92
CA ALA A 377 -6.90 -4.26 4.95
C ALA A 377 -7.13 -3.60 3.59
N GLN A 378 -6.84 -2.33 3.43
CA GLN A 378 -7.20 -1.59 2.20
C GLN A 378 -6.59 -2.18 0.93
N PHE A 379 -5.43 -2.84 1.00
CA PHE A 379 -4.84 -3.49 -0.16
C PHE A 379 -5.74 -4.60 -0.74
N LEU A 380 -6.55 -5.25 0.09
CA LEU A 380 -7.54 -6.26 -0.33
C LEU A 380 -8.90 -5.61 -0.66
N THR A 381 -9.36 -4.69 0.17
CA THR A 381 -10.73 -4.18 0.16
C THR A 381 -10.98 -3.06 -0.85
N LYS A 382 -9.97 -2.27 -1.20
CA LYS A 382 -10.10 -1.20 -2.20
C LYS A 382 -9.81 -1.72 -3.60
N PRO A 383 -10.72 -1.52 -4.56
CA PRO A 383 -10.42 -1.82 -5.95
C PRO A 383 -9.25 -0.94 -6.43
N ASP A 384 -8.32 -1.55 -7.14
CA ASP A 384 -7.23 -0.83 -7.80
C ASP A 384 -7.29 -1.11 -9.29
N ALA A 385 -7.64 -0.09 -10.07
CA ALA A 385 -7.45 -0.14 -11.50
C ALA A 385 -6.00 0.28 -11.78
N PRO A 386 -5.25 -0.45 -12.60
CA PRO A 386 -3.93 -0.03 -13.06
C PRO A 386 -4.04 1.37 -13.68
N PHE A 387 -3.05 2.20 -13.45
CA PHE A 387 -2.98 3.54 -13.99
C PHE A 387 -1.57 3.86 -14.47
N GLU A 388 -1.46 4.86 -15.31
CA GLU A 388 -0.20 5.38 -15.81
C GLU A 388 -0.03 6.83 -15.36
N LEU A 389 1.20 7.26 -15.23
CA LEU A 389 1.52 8.67 -15.05
C LEU A 389 1.48 9.36 -16.40
N ILE A 390 0.92 10.58 -16.44
CA ILE A 390 0.74 11.34 -17.68
C ILE A 390 1.55 12.62 -17.61
N GLU A 391 2.22 12.95 -18.71
CA GLU A 391 2.57 14.33 -19.02
C GLU A 391 1.93 14.76 -20.33
N THR A 392 1.63 16.06 -20.43
CA THR A 392 1.07 16.66 -21.64
C THR A 392 1.80 17.96 -21.89
N LEU A 393 2.65 17.94 -22.90
CA LEU A 393 3.57 19.03 -23.21
C LEU A 393 3.13 19.75 -24.50
N ARG A 394 3.42 21.03 -24.58
CA ARG A 394 3.40 21.76 -25.85
C ARG A 394 4.78 21.66 -26.50
N TYR A 395 4.80 21.22 -27.75
CA TYR A 395 5.99 21.24 -28.58
C TYR A 395 5.81 22.30 -29.68
N GLU A 396 6.75 23.23 -29.75
CA GLU A 396 6.84 24.22 -30.80
C GLU A 396 8.07 23.90 -31.67
N ARG A 397 7.85 23.67 -32.98
CA ARG A 397 8.94 23.24 -33.87
C ARG A 397 10.14 24.18 -33.84
N ALA A 398 9.91 25.48 -33.62
CA ALA A 398 10.97 26.50 -33.59
C ALA A 398 11.67 26.63 -32.22
N LYS A 399 11.04 26.16 -31.13
CA LYS A 399 11.51 26.42 -29.75
C LYS A 399 11.70 25.14 -28.89
N GLY A 400 11.20 24.00 -29.36
CA GLY A 400 11.20 22.76 -28.59
C GLY A 400 10.04 22.67 -27.61
N PHE A 401 10.22 21.86 -26.56
CA PHE A 401 9.21 21.59 -25.53
C PHE A 401 9.08 22.76 -24.54
N HIS A 402 7.88 23.25 -24.36
CA HIS A 402 7.57 24.30 -23.40
C HIS A 402 7.55 23.75 -21.96
N LEU A 403 8.23 24.40 -21.01
CA LEU A 403 8.34 24.03 -19.58
C LEU A 403 8.83 22.59 -19.36
N LEU A 404 9.70 22.06 -20.23
CA LEU A 404 10.16 20.67 -20.22
C LEU A 404 10.68 20.25 -18.84
N GLU A 405 11.54 21.04 -18.21
CA GLU A 405 12.14 20.70 -16.92
C GLU A 405 11.09 20.53 -15.82
N ARG A 406 10.05 21.38 -15.79
CA ARG A 406 8.96 21.25 -14.83
C ARG A 406 8.12 20.01 -15.06
N HIS A 407 7.88 19.63 -16.32
CA HIS A 407 7.19 18.39 -16.68
C HIS A 407 7.98 17.17 -16.24
N LEU A 408 9.29 17.12 -16.49
CA LEU A 408 10.16 16.03 -16.09
C LEU A 408 10.26 15.92 -14.56
N ALA A 409 10.39 17.03 -13.85
CA ALA A 409 10.44 17.06 -12.40
C ALA A 409 9.14 16.53 -11.77
N ARG A 410 7.96 16.92 -12.30
CA ARG A 410 6.66 16.43 -11.84
C ARG A 410 6.48 14.95 -12.12
N LEU A 411 6.85 14.47 -13.32
CA LEU A 411 6.81 13.05 -13.67
C LEU A 411 7.71 12.23 -12.75
N GLN A 412 8.95 12.66 -12.54
CA GLN A 412 9.91 12.02 -11.65
C GLN A 412 9.39 11.96 -10.21
N SER A 413 8.83 13.05 -9.73
CA SER A 413 8.24 13.15 -8.39
C SER A 413 7.07 12.17 -8.22
N SER A 414 6.16 12.11 -9.21
CA SER A 414 5.03 11.18 -9.20
C SER A 414 5.50 9.73 -9.32
N ALA A 415 6.49 9.45 -10.18
CA ALA A 415 7.09 8.12 -10.32
C ALA A 415 7.71 7.64 -8.99
N HIS A 416 8.46 8.51 -8.31
CA HIS A 416 9.01 8.20 -7.00
C HIS A 416 7.90 7.94 -5.95
N HIS A 417 6.85 8.77 -5.95
CA HIS A 417 5.73 8.63 -5.01
C HIS A 417 5.02 7.26 -5.16
N PHE A 418 4.76 6.82 -6.39
CA PHE A 418 4.06 5.56 -6.67
C PHE A 418 4.99 4.35 -6.84
N GLY A 419 6.32 4.55 -6.77
CA GLY A 419 7.30 3.47 -6.93
C GLY A 419 7.46 2.99 -8.37
N TYR A 420 7.23 3.86 -9.37
CA TYR A 420 7.43 3.55 -10.79
C TYR A 420 8.90 3.73 -11.17
N PRO A 421 9.50 2.81 -11.95
CA PRO A 421 10.82 3.02 -12.51
C PRO A 421 10.85 4.27 -13.39
N PHE A 422 11.80 5.18 -13.15
CA PHE A 422 11.97 6.41 -13.92
C PHE A 422 13.42 6.54 -14.39
N SER A 423 13.62 6.78 -15.69
CA SER A 423 14.90 7.18 -16.27
C SER A 423 14.67 8.41 -17.14
N ARG A 424 15.34 9.51 -16.76
CA ARG A 424 15.28 10.77 -17.52
C ARG A 424 15.77 10.59 -18.96
N GLU A 425 16.83 9.80 -19.16
CA GLU A 425 17.44 9.54 -20.46
C GLU A 425 16.44 8.84 -21.39
N LYS A 426 15.73 7.81 -20.88
CA LYS A 426 14.72 7.09 -21.66
C LYS A 426 13.54 7.97 -22.00
N VAL A 427 13.08 8.80 -21.04
CA VAL A 427 11.99 9.75 -21.27
C VAL A 427 12.36 10.77 -22.33
N MET A 428 13.56 11.36 -22.26
CA MET A 428 14.05 12.32 -23.25
C MET A 428 14.15 11.68 -24.63
N ALA A 429 14.77 10.50 -24.73
CA ALA A 429 14.89 9.77 -25.99
C ALA A 429 13.52 9.48 -26.65
N ALA A 430 12.52 9.11 -25.86
CA ALA A 430 11.15 8.88 -26.35
C ALA A 430 10.46 10.18 -26.82
N LEU A 431 10.64 11.28 -26.08
CA LEU A 431 10.11 12.60 -26.46
C LEU A 431 10.76 13.10 -27.75
N ASP A 432 12.08 12.99 -27.88
CA ASP A 432 12.83 13.43 -29.07
C ASP A 432 12.46 12.60 -30.31
N ALA A 433 12.32 11.27 -30.14
CA ALA A 433 11.90 10.39 -31.23
C ALA A 433 10.49 10.74 -31.76
N GLU A 434 9.55 11.06 -30.87
CA GLU A 434 8.18 11.45 -31.27
C GLU A 434 8.14 12.87 -31.85
N ALA A 435 8.98 13.79 -31.36
CA ALA A 435 9.04 15.17 -31.86
C ALA A 435 9.67 15.29 -33.25
N ALA A 436 10.62 14.42 -33.60
CA ALA A 436 11.38 14.46 -34.83
C ALA A 436 10.50 14.48 -36.10
N PRO A 437 9.44 13.64 -36.25
CA PRO A 437 8.56 13.65 -37.43
C PRO A 437 7.51 14.79 -37.43
N VAL A 438 7.38 15.59 -36.37
CA VAL A 438 6.34 16.61 -36.26
C VAL A 438 6.61 17.75 -37.25
N THR A 439 5.70 17.93 -38.22
CA THR A 439 5.76 18.98 -39.24
C THR A 439 4.94 20.20 -38.89
N SER A 440 3.94 20.09 -38.03
CA SER A 440 3.10 21.19 -37.58
C SER A 440 3.88 22.22 -36.77
N PRO A 441 3.54 23.52 -36.83
CA PRO A 441 4.18 24.56 -36.03
C PRO A 441 4.08 24.29 -34.51
N VAL A 442 2.93 23.77 -34.09
CA VAL A 442 2.64 23.44 -32.68
C VAL A 442 1.98 22.09 -32.59
N ALA A 443 2.42 21.28 -31.64
CA ALA A 443 1.82 19.98 -31.30
C ALA A 443 1.62 19.83 -29.80
N LEU A 444 0.57 19.09 -29.43
CA LEU A 444 0.37 18.52 -28.11
C LEU A 444 1.07 17.18 -28.10
N VAL A 445 2.02 16.99 -27.17
CA VAL A 445 2.74 15.75 -26.98
C VAL A 445 2.29 15.14 -25.66
N ARG A 446 1.75 13.93 -25.71
CA ARG A 446 1.29 13.16 -24.55
C ARG A 446 2.25 12.03 -24.27
N LEU A 447 2.81 12.03 -23.07
CA LEU A 447 3.66 10.96 -22.53
C LEU A 447 2.90 10.17 -21.48
N LEU A 448 3.00 8.86 -21.55
CA LEU A 448 2.53 7.92 -20.54
C LEU A 448 3.73 7.14 -19.99
N LEU A 449 3.82 7.01 -18.66
CA LEU A 449 4.76 6.14 -17.98
C LEU A 449 3.97 5.08 -17.22
N ALA A 450 4.10 3.84 -17.67
CA ALA A 450 3.46 2.68 -17.05
C ALA A 450 4.19 2.23 -15.77
N GLU A 451 3.52 1.40 -14.98
CA GLU A 451 4.03 0.89 -13.70
C GLU A 451 5.33 0.07 -13.84
N ASP A 452 5.53 -0.57 -14.96
CA ASP A 452 6.76 -1.33 -15.27
C ASP A 452 7.91 -0.47 -15.83
N GLY A 453 7.67 0.84 -16.00
CA GLY A 453 8.62 1.78 -16.58
C GLY A 453 8.54 1.90 -18.11
N THR A 454 7.57 1.24 -18.75
CA THR A 454 7.30 1.41 -20.20
C THR A 454 6.84 2.84 -20.48
N ILE A 455 7.42 3.45 -21.52
CA ILE A 455 7.13 4.82 -21.94
C ILE A 455 6.43 4.76 -23.29
N THR A 456 5.27 5.43 -23.38
CA THR A 456 4.54 5.64 -24.62
C THR A 456 4.39 7.14 -24.85
N VAL A 457 4.75 7.62 -26.06
CA VAL A 457 4.62 9.04 -26.45
C VAL A 457 3.80 9.13 -27.73
N THR A 458 2.89 10.09 -27.78
CA THR A 458 2.08 10.38 -28.96
C THR A 458 1.98 11.88 -29.17
N SER A 459 1.90 12.32 -30.41
CA SER A 459 1.77 13.73 -30.78
C SER A 459 0.52 14.00 -31.63
N THR A 460 -0.04 15.20 -31.47
CA THR A 460 -1.18 15.66 -32.25
C THR A 460 -1.02 17.15 -32.54
N ALA A 461 -1.17 17.56 -33.80
CA ALA A 461 -1.16 18.98 -34.19
C ALA A 461 -2.32 19.72 -33.50
N ILE A 462 -2.05 20.90 -32.98
CA ILE A 462 -3.06 21.75 -32.32
C ILE A 462 -2.94 23.20 -32.75
N GLU A 463 -4.03 23.92 -32.59
CA GLU A 463 -4.05 25.38 -32.63
C GLU A 463 -4.09 25.93 -31.21
N LEU A 464 -3.36 27.03 -30.99
CA LEU A 464 -3.36 27.71 -29.69
C LEU A 464 -4.52 28.69 -29.62
N PRO A 465 -5.10 28.91 -28.44
CA PRO A 465 -6.09 29.98 -28.24
C PRO A 465 -5.51 31.35 -28.64
N THR A 466 -6.34 32.18 -29.25
CA THR A 466 -6.02 33.59 -29.55
C THR A 466 -6.27 34.46 -28.32
N ARG A 467 -5.86 35.72 -28.36
CA ARG A 467 -6.13 36.68 -27.26
C ARG A 467 -7.62 36.94 -27.03
N ASP A 468 -8.44 36.72 -28.04
CA ASP A 468 -9.89 36.95 -27.99
C ASP A 468 -10.67 35.70 -27.59
N THR A 469 -9.97 34.56 -27.39
CA THR A 469 -10.60 33.32 -26.95
C THR A 469 -11.07 33.47 -25.50
N VAL A 470 -12.35 33.23 -25.28
CA VAL A 470 -12.97 33.19 -23.94
C VAL A 470 -13.62 31.85 -23.74
N TRP A 471 -13.22 31.15 -22.68
CA TRP A 471 -13.83 29.89 -22.30
C TRP A 471 -14.98 30.10 -21.32
N ARG A 472 -16.04 29.33 -21.50
CA ARG A 472 -17.18 29.34 -20.59
C ARG A 472 -17.07 28.11 -19.67
N PHE A 473 -17.20 28.32 -18.38
CA PHE A 473 -17.12 27.25 -17.42
C PHE A 473 -18.30 27.24 -16.45
N VAL A 474 -18.54 26.06 -15.85
CA VAL A 474 -19.51 25.84 -14.78
C VAL A 474 -18.81 25.32 -13.54
N ILE A 475 -19.41 25.50 -12.37
CA ILE A 475 -18.95 24.87 -11.13
C ILE A 475 -19.72 23.57 -10.93
N SER A 476 -18.98 22.46 -10.74
CA SER A 476 -19.57 21.15 -10.47
C SER A 476 -20.23 21.08 -9.10
N ASP A 477 -21.33 20.33 -9.01
CA ASP A 477 -21.94 19.90 -7.74
C ASP A 477 -21.16 18.77 -7.06
N ARG A 478 -20.31 18.05 -7.78
CA ARG A 478 -19.40 17.05 -7.24
C ARG A 478 -18.23 17.71 -6.51
N ARG A 479 -17.79 17.05 -5.43
CA ARG A 479 -16.73 17.57 -4.57
C ARG A 479 -15.47 16.73 -4.68
N VAL A 480 -14.32 17.41 -4.76
CA VAL A 480 -12.99 16.81 -4.63
C VAL A 480 -12.75 16.42 -3.17
N ASP A 481 -12.17 15.25 -2.95
CA ASP A 481 -11.63 14.88 -1.64
C ASP A 481 -10.17 15.32 -1.56
N GLU A 482 -9.89 16.40 -0.85
CA GLU A 482 -8.55 16.95 -0.70
C GLU A 482 -7.57 16.01 0.03
N LYS A 483 -8.05 14.90 0.56
CA LYS A 483 -7.22 13.84 1.18
C LYS A 483 -6.79 12.77 0.17
N ASP A 484 -7.42 12.68 -1.00
CA ASP A 484 -7.05 11.69 -2.01
C ASP A 484 -5.79 12.15 -2.77
N PRO A 485 -4.67 11.41 -2.69
CA PRO A 485 -3.42 11.77 -3.35
C PRO A 485 -3.53 11.87 -4.88
N PHE A 486 -4.52 11.22 -5.51
CA PHE A 486 -4.68 11.26 -6.96
C PHE A 486 -5.07 12.63 -7.52
N PHE A 487 -5.54 13.56 -6.70
CA PHE A 487 -5.73 14.94 -7.12
C PHE A 487 -4.42 15.76 -7.19
N TYR A 488 -3.33 15.25 -6.59
CA TYR A 488 -2.02 15.92 -6.61
C TYR A 488 -1.05 15.33 -7.64
N HIS A 489 -1.44 14.23 -8.30
CA HIS A 489 -0.62 13.54 -9.29
C HIS A 489 -1.35 13.41 -10.63
N LYS A 490 -0.64 13.68 -11.73
CA LYS A 490 -1.22 13.60 -13.08
C LYS A 490 -1.20 12.14 -13.57
N THR A 491 -2.35 11.47 -13.52
CA THR A 491 -2.49 10.04 -13.83
C THR A 491 -3.63 9.77 -14.81
N THR A 492 -3.72 8.53 -15.34
CA THR A 492 -4.86 8.07 -16.15
C THR A 492 -6.13 7.79 -15.33
N ARG A 493 -6.08 7.86 -13.99
CA ARG A 493 -7.27 7.79 -13.10
C ARG A 493 -8.10 9.07 -13.14
N ARG A 494 -8.67 9.35 -14.32
CA ARG A 494 -9.39 10.60 -14.58
C ARG A 494 -10.91 10.48 -14.65
N GLN A 495 -11.45 9.30 -14.34
CA GLN A 495 -12.90 9.01 -14.49
C GLN A 495 -13.80 10.02 -13.75
N PHE A 496 -13.31 10.58 -12.63
CA PHE A 496 -14.01 11.62 -11.88
C PHE A 496 -14.21 12.88 -12.73
N PHE A 497 -13.12 13.39 -13.33
CA PHE A 497 -13.13 14.57 -14.16
C PHE A 497 -13.81 14.34 -15.52
N ASP A 498 -13.49 13.24 -16.19
CA ASP A 498 -13.94 12.95 -17.54
C ASP A 498 -15.47 12.75 -17.59
N ARG A 499 -16.04 11.97 -16.67
CA ARG A 499 -17.49 11.77 -16.55
C ARG A 499 -18.23 13.05 -16.22
N GLU A 500 -17.65 13.89 -15.37
CA GLU A 500 -18.29 15.15 -15.01
C GLU A 500 -18.25 16.14 -16.17
N MET A 501 -17.13 16.20 -16.91
CA MET A 501 -17.05 17.00 -18.13
C MET A 501 -18.06 16.58 -19.19
N GLU A 502 -18.23 15.26 -19.41
CA GLU A 502 -19.24 14.72 -20.33
C GLU A 502 -20.65 15.11 -19.87
N ARG A 503 -20.96 14.95 -18.56
CA ARG A 503 -22.24 15.31 -17.98
C ARG A 503 -22.58 16.79 -18.20
N GLN A 504 -21.65 17.68 -17.86
CA GLN A 504 -21.85 19.11 -17.95
C GLN A 504 -21.94 19.60 -19.41
N LYS A 505 -21.11 19.06 -20.31
CA LYS A 505 -21.19 19.37 -21.75
C LYS A 505 -22.53 19.00 -22.36
N ALA A 506 -23.13 17.89 -21.94
CA ALA A 506 -24.46 17.51 -22.42
C ALA A 506 -25.56 18.47 -21.98
N GLN A 507 -25.36 19.21 -20.89
CA GLN A 507 -26.34 20.11 -20.29
C GLN A 507 -26.12 21.60 -20.64
N THR A 508 -24.87 22.04 -20.78
CA THR A 508 -24.55 23.47 -20.74
C THR A 508 -23.67 23.97 -21.91
N SER A 509 -23.17 23.15 -22.78
CA SER A 509 -22.16 23.49 -23.79
C SER A 509 -20.95 24.29 -23.25
N CYS A 510 -20.52 23.98 -21.99
CA CYS A 510 -19.36 24.61 -21.37
C CYS A 510 -18.05 24.10 -22.00
N ASP A 511 -16.98 24.91 -21.92
CA ASP A 511 -15.64 24.56 -22.38
C ASP A 511 -14.84 23.86 -21.29
N GLU A 512 -15.14 24.17 -19.99
CA GLU A 512 -14.47 23.59 -18.83
C GLU A 512 -15.42 23.46 -17.63
N VAL A 513 -15.07 22.59 -16.67
CA VAL A 513 -15.79 22.41 -15.40
C VAL A 513 -14.81 22.62 -14.28
N VAL A 514 -15.11 23.50 -13.35
CA VAL A 514 -14.32 23.79 -12.14
C VAL A 514 -14.94 23.07 -10.94
N PHE A 515 -14.12 22.63 -10.02
CA PHE A 515 -14.56 21.85 -8.85
C PHE A 515 -14.35 22.61 -7.54
N LEU A 516 -15.12 22.21 -6.54
CA LEU A 516 -14.94 22.59 -5.14
C LEU A 516 -14.53 21.34 -4.35
N ASN A 517 -13.77 21.54 -3.28
CA ASN A 517 -13.52 20.48 -2.29
C ASN A 517 -14.70 20.32 -1.32
N LYS A 518 -14.57 19.38 -0.38
CA LYS A 518 -15.61 19.11 0.65
C LYS A 518 -15.86 20.28 1.59
N LYS A 519 -14.95 21.26 1.68
CA LYS A 519 -15.08 22.47 2.48
C LYS A 519 -15.74 23.63 1.72
N GLY A 520 -16.03 23.45 0.43
CA GLY A 520 -16.57 24.49 -0.43
C GLY A 520 -15.50 25.43 -1.03
N GLU A 521 -14.22 25.09 -0.91
CA GLU A 521 -13.12 25.85 -1.47
C GLU A 521 -12.89 25.47 -2.95
N LEU A 522 -12.54 26.44 -3.80
CA LEU A 522 -12.22 26.25 -5.21
C LEU A 522 -10.94 25.42 -5.36
N THR A 523 -10.92 24.55 -6.37
CA THR A 523 -9.78 23.69 -6.68
C THR A 523 -9.25 23.95 -8.08
N GLU A 524 -9.59 23.13 -9.05
CA GLU A 524 -9.11 23.23 -10.42
C GLU A 524 -10.20 22.86 -11.44
N GLY A 525 -9.92 23.04 -12.72
CA GLY A 525 -10.73 22.52 -13.81
C GLY A 525 -10.40 21.07 -14.15
N THR A 526 -11.15 20.47 -15.10
CA THR A 526 -10.87 19.10 -15.54
C THR A 526 -9.48 18.93 -16.14
N ARG A 527 -8.93 19.98 -16.78
CA ARG A 527 -7.61 19.97 -17.46
C ARG A 527 -6.79 21.22 -17.20
N THR A 528 -7.28 22.14 -16.39
CA THR A 528 -6.70 23.47 -16.18
C THR A 528 -6.61 23.79 -14.69
N ASN A 529 -5.64 24.63 -14.33
CA ASN A 529 -5.70 25.33 -13.05
C ASN A 529 -6.54 26.61 -13.21
N LEU A 530 -7.17 27.03 -12.12
CA LEU A 530 -7.96 28.26 -12.01
C LEU A 530 -7.06 29.41 -11.55
N PHE A 531 -7.28 30.60 -12.14
CA PHE A 531 -6.66 31.84 -11.70
C PHE A 531 -7.71 32.94 -11.70
N ILE A 532 -7.64 33.84 -10.73
CA ILE A 532 -8.45 35.05 -10.66
C ILE A 532 -7.55 36.29 -10.53
N GLU A 533 -7.93 37.36 -11.14
CA GLU A 533 -7.26 38.65 -11.02
C GLU A 533 -8.11 39.58 -10.16
N ILE A 534 -7.51 40.13 -9.11
CA ILE A 534 -8.11 41.10 -8.20
C ILE A 534 -7.09 42.24 -8.00
N ASP A 535 -7.47 43.47 -8.26
CA ASP A 535 -6.61 44.65 -8.14
C ASP A 535 -5.27 44.49 -8.91
N GLY A 536 -5.33 43.88 -10.10
CA GLY A 536 -4.17 43.66 -10.96
C GLY A 536 -3.20 42.59 -10.44
N ARG A 537 -3.57 41.80 -9.42
CA ARG A 537 -2.83 40.67 -8.89
C ARG A 537 -3.50 39.35 -9.21
N LEU A 538 -2.72 38.36 -9.60
CA LEU A 538 -3.23 37.03 -9.94
C LEU A 538 -3.19 36.11 -8.73
N PHE A 539 -4.29 35.43 -8.45
CA PHE A 539 -4.41 34.42 -7.39
C PHE A 539 -4.83 33.07 -7.98
N THR A 540 -4.38 31.98 -7.35
CA THR A 540 -4.74 30.61 -7.72
C THR A 540 -5.04 29.81 -6.45
N PRO A 541 -5.96 28.83 -6.47
CA PRO A 541 -6.25 28.02 -5.32
C PRO A 541 -5.00 27.37 -4.71
N ALA A 542 -4.92 27.36 -3.39
CA ALA A 542 -3.82 26.74 -2.65
C ALA A 542 -3.81 25.22 -2.86
N LEU A 543 -2.63 24.59 -2.94
CA LEU A 543 -2.53 23.15 -3.11
C LEU A 543 -3.28 22.37 -2.02
N THR A 544 -3.38 22.91 -0.80
CA THR A 544 -4.12 22.30 0.31
C THR A 544 -5.61 22.09 0.03
N CYS A 545 -6.17 22.79 -0.97
CA CYS A 545 -7.57 22.63 -1.38
C CYS A 545 -7.82 21.35 -2.21
N GLY A 546 -6.78 20.65 -2.69
CA GLY A 546 -6.91 19.39 -3.44
C GLY A 546 -6.92 19.62 -4.95
N LEU A 547 -5.76 19.91 -5.53
CA LEU A 547 -5.59 20.15 -6.96
C LEU A 547 -4.20 19.76 -7.44
N LEU A 548 -4.09 19.54 -8.76
CA LEU A 548 -2.81 19.22 -9.39
C LEU A 548 -1.86 20.44 -9.36
N PRO A 549 -0.57 20.26 -8.93
CA PRO A 549 0.47 21.25 -9.14
C PRO A 549 0.78 21.35 -10.64
N GLY A 550 0.08 22.27 -11.33
CA GLY A 550 0.23 22.46 -12.78
C GLY A 550 1.56 23.12 -13.11
N THR A 551 2.23 22.67 -14.17
CA THR A 551 3.55 23.22 -14.55
C THR A 551 3.50 24.69 -14.95
N LEU A 552 2.40 25.16 -15.55
CA LEU A 552 2.18 26.59 -15.79
C LEU A 552 1.90 27.34 -14.47
N ARG A 553 1.15 26.74 -13.56
CA ARG A 553 0.88 27.30 -12.24
C ARG A 553 2.18 27.50 -11.46
N ASP A 554 3.02 26.48 -11.41
CA ASP A 554 4.31 26.54 -10.73
C ASP A 554 5.25 27.59 -11.35
N GLU A 555 5.24 27.72 -12.68
CA GLU A 555 5.99 28.77 -13.37
C GLU A 555 5.53 30.16 -12.92
N LEU A 556 4.22 30.42 -12.87
CA LEU A 556 3.67 31.73 -12.50
C LEU A 556 3.90 32.08 -11.01
N LEU A 557 3.96 31.07 -10.15
CA LEU A 557 4.27 31.24 -8.72
C LEU A 557 5.75 31.53 -8.47
N ASP A 558 6.66 30.97 -9.28
CA ASP A 558 8.12 31.07 -9.11
C ASP A 558 8.75 32.29 -9.78
N LEU A 559 8.00 33.06 -10.59
CA LEU A 559 8.55 34.26 -11.24
C LEU A 559 9.02 35.30 -10.19
N PRO A 560 10.18 36.01 -10.40
CA PRO A 560 10.79 36.91 -9.43
C PRO A 560 9.93 38.10 -8.96
N ARG A 561 8.89 38.43 -9.70
CA ARG A 561 7.77 39.28 -9.26
C ARG A 561 6.53 38.42 -9.33
N ALA A 562 6.31 37.60 -8.33
CA ALA A 562 5.28 36.56 -8.32
C ALA A 562 4.07 37.00 -9.16
N ALA A 563 4.00 36.45 -10.39
CA ALA A 563 2.89 36.79 -11.30
C ALA A 563 1.57 36.25 -10.74
N ALA A 564 1.66 35.23 -9.83
CA ALA A 564 0.51 34.67 -9.12
C ALA A 564 0.86 34.40 -7.64
N SER A 565 -0.16 34.34 -6.79
CA SER A 565 -0.06 33.95 -5.38
C SER A 565 -1.11 32.88 -5.05
N GLU A 566 -0.77 31.96 -4.13
CA GLU A 566 -1.74 30.99 -3.61
C GLU A 566 -2.68 31.62 -2.60
N ALA A 567 -3.98 31.29 -2.70
CA ALA A 567 -5.00 31.67 -1.72
C ALA A 567 -6.06 30.57 -1.58
N VAL A 568 -6.71 30.50 -0.42
CA VAL A 568 -7.93 29.70 -0.27
C VAL A 568 -9.07 30.54 -0.89
N LEU A 569 -9.56 30.09 -2.03
CA LEU A 569 -10.59 30.79 -2.80
C LEU A 569 -11.94 30.09 -2.68
N VAL A 570 -13.02 30.86 -2.65
CA VAL A 570 -14.40 30.38 -2.60
C VAL A 570 -15.21 30.91 -3.80
N PRO A 571 -16.40 30.38 -4.11
CA PRO A 571 -17.17 30.82 -5.28
C PRO A 571 -17.48 32.33 -5.31
N GLN A 572 -17.54 33.00 -4.16
CA GLN A 572 -17.76 34.45 -4.11
C GLN A 572 -16.59 35.22 -4.73
N ASP A 573 -15.34 34.74 -4.56
CA ASP A 573 -14.16 35.40 -5.12
C ASP A 573 -14.18 35.42 -6.65
N LEU A 574 -14.90 34.48 -7.30
CA LEU A 574 -15.10 34.50 -8.77
C LEU A 574 -16.03 35.65 -9.20
N LEU A 575 -16.98 36.04 -8.35
CA LEU A 575 -17.91 37.13 -8.63
C LEU A 575 -17.25 38.50 -8.40
N ASP A 576 -16.30 38.55 -7.48
CA ASP A 576 -15.59 39.77 -7.07
C ASP A 576 -14.30 40.00 -7.92
N ALA A 577 -13.90 39.00 -8.74
CA ALA A 577 -12.72 39.06 -9.58
C ALA A 577 -12.88 40.03 -10.78
N ASP A 578 -11.84 40.82 -11.05
CA ASP A 578 -11.76 41.65 -12.27
C ASP A 578 -11.73 40.79 -13.52
N ARG A 579 -11.01 39.67 -13.48
CA ARG A 579 -10.90 38.68 -14.56
C ARG A 579 -10.66 37.28 -14.02
N ILE A 580 -11.15 36.30 -14.76
CA ILE A 580 -10.93 34.88 -14.47
C ILE A 580 -10.17 34.27 -15.64
N TYR A 581 -9.23 33.38 -15.31
CA TYR A 581 -8.46 32.60 -16.29
C TYR A 581 -8.46 31.13 -15.95
N LEU A 582 -8.49 30.30 -16.97
CA LEU A 582 -8.23 28.88 -16.91
C LEU A 582 -6.98 28.58 -17.73
N GLY A 583 -6.03 27.81 -17.18
CA GLY A 583 -4.75 27.65 -17.85
C GLY A 583 -4.03 26.33 -17.59
N ASN A 584 -3.21 25.96 -18.57
CA ASN A 584 -2.25 24.86 -18.49
C ASN A 584 -1.04 25.14 -19.40
N SER A 585 0.03 24.34 -19.28
CA SER A 585 1.27 24.52 -20.05
C SER A 585 1.10 24.37 -21.56
N VAL A 586 0.04 23.70 -22.03
CA VAL A 586 -0.21 23.54 -23.48
C VAL A 586 -0.83 24.79 -24.07
N ARG A 587 -1.84 25.37 -23.43
CA ARG A 587 -2.65 26.48 -23.98
C ARG A 587 -2.31 27.85 -23.40
N GLY A 588 -1.52 27.91 -22.33
CA GLY A 588 -1.29 29.13 -21.56
C GLY A 588 -2.51 29.51 -20.71
N LEU A 589 -2.58 30.79 -20.31
CA LEU A 589 -3.75 31.37 -19.65
C LEU A 589 -4.78 31.76 -20.69
N VAL A 590 -6.01 31.30 -20.57
CA VAL A 590 -7.15 31.61 -21.39
C VAL A 590 -8.18 32.35 -20.54
N ARG A 591 -8.68 33.49 -20.99
CA ARG A 591 -9.76 34.22 -20.31
C ARG A 591 -10.98 33.30 -20.17
N ALA A 592 -11.64 33.35 -19.02
CA ALA A 592 -12.78 32.49 -18.74
C ALA A 592 -13.94 33.29 -18.13
N GLU A 593 -15.16 32.80 -18.35
CA GLU A 593 -16.39 33.38 -17.83
C GLU A 593 -17.25 32.29 -17.17
N LEU A 594 -17.72 32.58 -15.96
CA LEU A 594 -18.62 31.67 -15.22
C LEU A 594 -20.03 31.71 -15.84
N MET A 595 -20.50 30.57 -16.30
CA MET A 595 -21.87 30.44 -16.77
C MET A 595 -22.82 30.45 -15.56
N GLN A 596 -23.76 31.36 -15.53
CA GLN A 596 -24.82 31.33 -14.53
C GLN A 596 -25.75 30.13 -14.82
N PRO A 597 -26.22 29.40 -13.78
CA PRO A 597 -27.25 28.38 -13.99
C PRO A 597 -28.45 29.03 -14.69
N ALA A 598 -28.98 28.34 -15.71
CA ALA A 598 -30.21 28.80 -16.36
C ALA A 598 -31.26 29.03 -15.26
N ARG A 599 -31.67 30.29 -15.07
CA ARG A 599 -32.82 30.59 -14.18
C ARG A 599 -33.94 29.69 -14.66
N GLU A 600 -34.48 28.84 -13.76
CA GLU A 600 -35.76 28.18 -14.00
C GLU A 600 -36.70 29.22 -14.59
N ARG A 601 -37.10 29.02 -15.84
CA ARG A 601 -38.17 29.87 -16.42
C ARG A 601 -39.34 29.72 -15.52
N ALA A 602 -39.65 30.76 -14.74
CA ALA A 602 -40.87 30.82 -13.96
C ALA A 602 -42.02 30.43 -14.90
N LEU A 603 -42.69 29.34 -14.62
CA LEU A 603 -43.94 29.00 -15.28
C LEU A 603 -44.86 30.21 -15.20
N PRO A 604 -45.53 30.62 -16.28
CA PRO A 604 -46.48 31.71 -16.25
C PRO A 604 -47.51 31.42 -15.16
N ARG A 605 -47.68 32.34 -14.25
CA ARG A 605 -48.78 32.29 -13.29
C ARG A 605 -50.10 32.30 -14.06
N GLU A 606 -50.88 31.24 -14.01
CA GLU A 606 -52.26 31.25 -14.47
C GLU A 606 -53.01 32.39 -13.79
N PRO A 607 -53.81 33.15 -14.54
CA PRO A 607 -54.65 34.21 -13.94
C PRO A 607 -55.66 33.59 -12.99
N ALA A 608 -55.70 34.08 -11.77
CA ALA A 608 -56.73 33.73 -10.79
C ALA A 608 -58.10 34.06 -11.36
N HIS A 609 -58.89 33.05 -11.67
CA HIS A 609 -60.32 33.25 -11.93
C HIS A 609 -60.98 33.72 -10.65
N ALA A 610 -61.47 34.96 -10.71
CA ALA A 610 -62.42 35.48 -9.78
C ALA A 610 -63.76 34.72 -9.96
N ASN A 611 -64.25 34.09 -8.89
CA ASN A 611 -65.67 34.09 -8.50
C ASN A 611 -65.74 33.63 -7.01
#